data_8552165c445f9f5e344b3381b0bc8934
#
_entry.id   8552165c445f9f5e344b3381b0bc8934
#
_cell.length_a   1.000
_cell.length_b   1.000
_cell.length_c   1.000
_cell.angle_alpha   90.00
_cell.angle_beta   90.00
_cell.angle_gamma   90.00
#
_symmetry.space_group_name_H-M   'P 1'
#
loop_
_entity.id
_entity.type
_entity.pdbx_description
1 polymer ?
#
loop_
_entity_poly.entity_id
_entity_poly.type
_entity_poly.pdbx_seq_one_letter_code
_entity_poly.pdbx_strand_id
1 'polypeptide(L)'
;MTLIIMLYDGLLRFLKKAMVKIEENDVEAAHNYFVRSKDIVNELLSTLHAEKGGDIGNNLRELYLYMFRRIVEANLKKDIEITKDVYQVAKTLHEGWIQLKSRQQNKETPNKVKLKSAFRAQG
;
A
#
# COMPACT_ATOMS: atom_id res chain seq x y z
N MET A 1 9.74 -2.50 -8.32
CA MET A 1 8.44 -1.85 -8.26
C MET A 1 7.28 -2.81 -8.33
N THR A 2 7.41 -3.84 -9.13
CA THR A 2 6.35 -4.86 -9.19
C THR A 2 6.10 -5.52 -7.84
N LEU A 3 7.16 -5.82 -7.09
CA LEU A 3 7.01 -6.41 -5.77
C LEU A 3 6.20 -5.50 -4.85
N ILE A 4 6.48 -4.20 -4.88
CA ILE A 4 5.75 -3.27 -4.04
C ILE A 4 4.27 -3.26 -4.40
N ILE A 5 3.96 -3.24 -5.70
CA ILE A 5 2.57 -3.27 -6.15
C ILE A 5 1.88 -4.53 -5.70
N MET A 6 2.58 -5.68 -5.79
CA MET A 6 2.01 -6.94 -5.33
C MET A 6 1.73 -6.93 -3.82
N LEU A 7 2.62 -6.29 -3.06
CA LEU A 7 2.39 -6.17 -1.62
C LEU A 7 1.12 -5.36 -1.34
N TYR A 8 0.92 -4.27 -2.07
CA TYR A 8 -0.30 -3.49 -1.91
C TYR A 8 -1.54 -4.29 -2.31
N ASP A 9 -1.44 -5.08 -3.39
CA ASP A 9 -2.55 -5.94 -3.78
C ASP A 9 -2.94 -6.86 -2.63
N GLY A 10 -1.95 -7.47 -2.00
CA GLY A 10 -2.20 -8.36 -0.87
C GLY A 10 -2.79 -7.63 0.31
N LEU A 11 -2.27 -6.44 0.60
CA LEU A 11 -2.76 -5.65 1.72
C LEU A 11 -4.23 -5.30 1.54
N LEU A 12 -4.58 -4.81 0.36
CA LEU A 12 -5.98 -4.45 0.08
C LEU A 12 -6.89 -5.67 0.19
N ARG A 13 -6.43 -6.80 -0.34
CA ARG A 13 -7.23 -8.02 -0.29
C ARG A 13 -7.46 -8.49 1.14
N PHE A 14 -6.42 -8.48 1.97
CA PHE A 14 -6.55 -8.95 3.34
C PHE A 14 -7.38 -8.00 4.19
N LEU A 15 -7.26 -6.70 3.98
CA LEU A 15 -8.09 -5.74 4.70
C LEU A 15 -9.57 -5.94 4.37
N LYS A 16 -9.88 -6.18 3.10
CA LYS A 16 -11.25 -6.46 2.71
C LYS A 16 -11.76 -7.74 3.37
N LYS A 17 -10.95 -8.78 3.37
CA LYS A 17 -11.35 -10.02 3.99
C LYS A 17 -11.56 -9.88 5.48
N ALA A 18 -10.71 -9.07 6.12
CA ALA A 18 -10.88 -8.82 7.55
C ALA A 18 -12.24 -8.16 7.81
N MET A 19 -12.61 -7.18 6.99
CA MET A 19 -13.91 -6.52 7.16
C MET A 19 -15.07 -7.48 6.99
N VAL A 20 -14.98 -8.36 5.99
CA VAL A 20 -16.03 -9.36 5.78
C VAL A 20 -16.16 -10.26 7.00
N LYS A 21 -15.03 -10.68 7.56
CA LYS A 21 -15.05 -11.58 8.71
C LYS A 21 -15.60 -10.89 9.95
N ILE A 22 -15.33 -9.60 10.10
CA ILE A 22 -15.95 -8.86 11.20
C ILE A 22 -17.47 -8.88 11.05
N GLU A 23 -17.96 -8.64 9.84
CA GLU A 23 -19.40 -8.64 9.60
C GLU A 23 -20.03 -9.99 9.82
N GLU A 24 -19.27 -11.07 9.61
CA GLU A 24 -19.74 -12.42 9.84
C GLU A 24 -19.56 -12.84 11.30
N ASN A 25 -19.05 -11.94 12.14
CA ASN A 25 -18.75 -12.21 13.54
C ASN A 25 -17.71 -13.33 13.73
N ASP A 26 -16.87 -13.52 12.72
CA ASP A 26 -15.79 -14.49 12.79
C ASP A 26 -14.53 -13.75 13.24
N VAL A 27 -14.44 -13.59 14.56
CA VAL A 27 -13.37 -12.79 15.16
C VAL A 27 -12.00 -13.38 14.92
N GLU A 28 -11.90 -14.69 14.97
CA GLU A 28 -10.62 -15.35 14.79
C GLU A 28 -10.10 -15.19 13.36
N ALA A 29 -10.97 -15.39 12.38
CA ALA A 29 -10.56 -15.22 10.99
C ALA A 29 -10.20 -13.76 10.71
N ALA A 30 -10.97 -12.82 11.26
CA ALA A 30 -10.66 -11.41 11.12
C ALA A 30 -9.28 -11.10 11.68
N HIS A 31 -8.99 -11.63 12.87
CA HIS A 31 -7.68 -11.44 13.48
C HIS A 31 -6.56 -11.93 12.56
N ASN A 32 -6.73 -13.11 11.98
CA ASN A 32 -5.70 -13.68 11.11
C ASN A 32 -5.45 -12.81 9.89
N TYR A 33 -6.50 -12.24 9.31
CA TYR A 33 -6.32 -11.36 8.17
C TYR A 33 -5.66 -10.04 8.57
N PHE A 34 -5.95 -9.52 9.76
CA PHE A 34 -5.27 -8.33 10.23
C PHE A 34 -3.78 -8.59 10.47
N VAL A 35 -3.44 -9.77 11.00
CA VAL A 35 -2.04 -10.13 11.19
C VAL A 35 -1.31 -10.16 9.84
N ARG A 36 -1.92 -10.76 8.84
CA ARG A 36 -1.33 -10.79 7.51
C ARG A 36 -1.17 -9.39 6.92
N SER A 37 -2.17 -8.53 7.14
CA SER A 37 -2.08 -7.14 6.69
C SER A 37 -0.92 -6.42 7.36
N LYS A 38 -0.77 -6.62 8.66
CA LYS A 38 0.32 -6.02 9.41
C LYS A 38 1.67 -6.49 8.91
N ASP A 39 1.77 -7.78 8.58
CA ASP A 39 3.02 -8.34 8.07
C ASP A 39 3.39 -7.72 6.73
N ILE A 40 2.40 -7.45 5.89
CA ILE A 40 2.66 -6.80 4.62
C ILE A 40 3.18 -5.38 4.82
N VAL A 41 2.60 -4.65 5.76
CA VAL A 41 3.08 -3.29 6.05
C VAL A 41 4.52 -3.34 6.54
N ASN A 42 4.87 -4.35 7.34
CA ASN A 42 6.25 -4.54 7.76
C ASN A 42 7.18 -4.78 6.57
N GLU A 43 6.71 -5.55 5.59
CA GLU A 43 7.50 -5.77 4.39
C GLU A 43 7.69 -4.47 3.62
N LEU A 44 6.62 -3.67 3.52
CA LEU A 44 6.72 -2.38 2.85
C LEU A 44 7.73 -1.48 3.57
N LEU A 45 7.71 -1.49 4.89
CA LEU A 45 8.68 -0.72 5.67
C LEU A 45 10.11 -1.17 5.37
N SER A 46 10.32 -2.48 5.22
CA SER A 46 11.65 -2.99 4.97
C SER A 46 12.17 -2.58 3.60
N THR A 47 11.30 -2.31 2.64
CA THR A 47 11.75 -1.88 1.32
C THR A 47 12.38 -0.49 1.38
N LEU A 48 12.05 0.30 2.39
CA LEU A 48 12.60 1.65 2.51
C LEU A 48 14.05 1.65 2.95
N HIS A 49 14.53 0.57 3.49
CA HIS A 49 15.95 0.47 3.90
C HIS A 49 16.89 0.42 2.71
N ALA A 50 16.44 -0.17 1.62
CA ALA A 50 17.26 -0.29 0.44
C ALA A 50 17.30 1.00 -0.36
N GLU A 51 16.36 1.89 -0.10
CA GLU A 51 16.30 3.17 -0.78
C GLU A 51 16.92 4.22 0.09
N LYS A 52 17.76 5.01 -0.42
CA LYS A 52 18.45 5.97 0.39
C LYS A 52 17.60 7.14 0.79
N GLY A 53 16.43 6.91 1.12
CA GLY A 53 15.60 7.88 1.79
C GLY A 53 15.32 9.15 1.06
N GLY A 54 15.61 10.24 1.72
CA GLY A 54 15.15 11.52 1.26
C GLY A 54 13.75 11.78 1.79
N ASP A 55 13.15 12.85 1.30
CA ASP A 55 11.84 13.27 1.81
C ASP A 55 10.75 12.27 1.47
N ILE A 56 10.80 11.71 0.26
CA ILE A 56 9.79 10.74 -0.15
C ILE A 56 9.85 9.49 0.71
N GLY A 57 11.06 8.99 0.96
CA GLY A 57 11.23 7.83 1.82
C GLY A 57 10.74 8.08 3.22
N ASN A 58 11.02 9.26 3.76
CA ASN A 58 10.56 9.61 5.10
C ASN A 58 9.05 9.72 5.16
N ASN A 59 8.44 10.30 4.14
CA ASN A 59 6.99 10.43 4.09
C ASN A 59 6.32 9.07 3.99
N LEU A 60 6.88 8.18 3.19
CA LEU A 60 6.34 6.83 3.08
C LEU A 60 6.45 6.09 4.39
N ARG A 61 7.59 6.26 5.07
CA ARG A 61 7.77 5.61 6.36
C ARG A 61 6.69 6.04 7.33
N GLU A 62 6.41 7.34 7.38
CA GLU A 62 5.37 7.85 8.27
C GLU A 62 4.01 7.25 7.95
N LEU A 63 3.70 7.16 6.66
CA LEU A 63 2.43 6.57 6.24
C LEU A 63 2.35 5.09 6.58
N TYR A 64 3.45 4.35 6.36
CA TYR A 64 3.46 2.92 6.68
C TYR A 64 3.32 2.69 8.18
N LEU A 65 4.00 3.52 8.99
CA LEU A 65 3.87 3.40 10.44
C LEU A 65 2.44 3.75 10.87
N TYR A 66 1.84 4.74 10.25
CA TYR A 66 0.46 5.10 10.52
C TYR A 66 -0.46 3.90 10.22
N MET A 67 -0.30 3.30 9.04
CA MET A 67 -1.12 2.15 8.68
C MET A 67 -0.92 1.00 9.65
N PHE A 68 0.33 0.77 10.04
CA PHE A 68 0.62 -0.30 10.99
C PHE A 68 -0.16 -0.08 12.30
N ARG A 69 -0.07 1.11 12.84
CA ARG A 69 -0.77 1.42 14.11
C ARG A 69 -2.27 1.29 13.97
N ARG A 70 -2.80 1.76 12.85
CA ARG A 70 -4.25 1.70 12.66
C ARG A 70 -4.73 0.26 12.46
N ILE A 71 -3.92 -0.57 11.80
CA ILE A 71 -4.28 -1.98 11.63
C ILE A 71 -4.33 -2.67 13.00
N VAL A 72 -3.36 -2.38 13.85
CA VAL A 72 -3.35 -2.95 15.21
C VAL A 72 -4.60 -2.51 15.96
N GLU A 73 -4.94 -1.23 15.86
CA GLU A 73 -6.12 -0.70 16.53
C GLU A 73 -7.40 -1.32 15.97
N ALA A 74 -7.49 -1.42 14.64
CA ALA A 74 -8.66 -2.04 14.00
C ALA A 74 -8.83 -3.46 14.46
N ASN A 75 -7.73 -4.19 14.60
CA ASN A 75 -7.76 -5.57 15.04
C ASN A 75 -8.21 -5.68 16.49
N LEU A 76 -7.66 -4.84 17.36
CA LEU A 76 -8.03 -4.88 18.77
C LEU A 76 -9.51 -4.62 18.98
N LYS A 77 -10.05 -3.67 18.23
CA LYS A 77 -11.44 -3.26 18.36
C LYS A 77 -12.38 -3.97 17.39
N LYS A 78 -11.82 -4.70 16.43
CA LYS A 78 -12.58 -5.27 15.33
C LYS A 78 -13.47 -4.21 14.68
N ASP A 79 -12.86 -3.07 14.39
CA ASP A 79 -13.56 -1.85 13.95
C ASP A 79 -13.48 -1.72 12.43
N ILE A 80 -14.63 -1.81 11.77
CA ILE A 80 -14.70 -1.72 10.31
C ILE A 80 -14.34 -0.33 9.83
N GLU A 81 -14.73 0.71 10.54
CA GLU A 81 -14.47 2.08 10.10
C GLU A 81 -12.97 2.38 10.09
N ILE A 82 -12.25 1.94 11.10
CA ILE A 82 -10.80 2.10 11.14
C ILE A 82 -10.18 1.34 9.97
N THR A 83 -10.69 0.13 9.72
CA THR A 83 -10.17 -0.69 8.62
C THR A 83 -10.40 -0.01 7.27
N LYS A 84 -11.56 0.63 7.10
CA LYS A 84 -11.86 1.35 5.87
C LYS A 84 -10.89 2.51 5.65
N ASP A 85 -10.52 3.21 6.73
CA ASP A 85 -9.57 4.30 6.62
C ASP A 85 -8.23 3.80 6.11
N VAL A 86 -7.73 2.71 6.69
CA VAL A 86 -6.47 2.14 6.25
C VAL A 86 -6.57 1.66 4.80
N TYR A 87 -7.69 1.02 4.48
CA TYR A 87 -7.92 0.54 3.12
C TYR A 87 -7.83 1.69 2.13
N GLN A 88 -8.44 2.82 2.46
CA GLN A 88 -8.46 3.96 1.55
C GLN A 88 -7.06 4.54 1.35
N VAL A 89 -6.27 4.63 2.42
CA VAL A 89 -4.89 5.10 2.31
C VAL A 89 -4.09 4.15 1.43
N ALA A 90 -4.22 2.85 1.68
CA ALA A 90 -3.50 1.85 0.91
C ALA A 90 -3.89 1.89 -0.55
N LYS A 91 -5.18 2.08 -0.83
CA LYS A 91 -5.67 2.13 -2.20
C LYS A 91 -5.09 3.33 -2.95
N THR A 92 -5.04 4.48 -2.29
CA THR A 92 -4.49 5.68 -2.89
C THR A 92 -3.01 5.48 -3.23
N LEU A 93 -2.26 4.91 -2.30
CA LEU A 93 -0.84 4.64 -2.53
C LEU A 93 -0.64 3.62 -3.64
N HIS A 94 -1.48 2.59 -3.67
CA HIS A 94 -1.42 1.56 -4.69
C HIS A 94 -1.60 2.16 -6.08
N GLU A 95 -2.59 3.03 -6.22
CA GLU A 95 -2.83 3.70 -7.49
C GLU A 95 -1.64 4.56 -7.91
N GLY A 96 -1.03 5.23 -6.94
CA GLY A 96 0.16 6.02 -7.21
C GLY A 96 1.31 5.18 -7.74
N TRP A 97 1.54 4.03 -7.12
CA TRP A 97 2.60 3.12 -7.56
C TRP A 97 2.33 2.57 -8.95
N ILE A 98 1.08 2.24 -9.25
CA ILE A 98 0.72 1.75 -10.57
C ILE A 98 1.00 2.81 -11.62
N GLN A 99 0.63 4.06 -11.35
CA GLN A 99 0.90 5.15 -12.27
C GLN A 99 2.38 5.37 -12.48
N LEU A 100 3.15 5.28 -11.41
CA LEU A 100 4.59 5.45 -11.50
C LEU A 100 5.22 4.35 -12.34
N LYS A 101 4.77 3.11 -12.16
CA LYS A 101 5.27 2.00 -12.96
C LYS A 101 4.93 2.20 -14.43
N SER A 102 3.73 2.65 -14.71
CA SER A 102 3.31 2.91 -16.08
C SER A 102 4.19 3.97 -16.73
N ARG A 103 4.50 5.03 -16.00
CA ARG A 103 5.39 6.06 -16.51
C ARG A 103 6.79 5.52 -16.79
N GLN A 104 7.30 4.68 -15.93
CA GLN A 104 8.61 4.09 -16.13
C GLN A 104 8.63 3.23 -17.38
N GLN A 105 7.59 2.44 -17.59
CA GLN A 105 7.50 1.62 -18.77
C GLN A 105 7.45 2.45 -20.04
N ASN A 106 6.69 3.54 -19.99
CA ASN A 106 6.62 4.43 -21.13
C ASN A 106 7.95 5.08 -21.42
N LYS A 107 8.69 5.43 -20.39
CA LYS A 107 10.01 6.03 -20.56
C LYS A 107 11.00 5.09 -21.21
N GLU A 108 10.79 3.80 -21.07
CA GLU A 108 11.70 2.82 -21.60
C GLU A 108 11.38 2.39 -23.03
N THR A 109 10.36 2.96 -23.64
CA THR A 109 10.01 2.59 -24.99
C THR A 109 10.97 3.23 -25.99
N PRO A 110 10.97 2.73 -27.23
CA PRO A 110 11.82 3.33 -28.27
C PRO A 110 11.52 4.78 -28.55
N ASN A 111 10.36 5.26 -28.18
CA ASN A 111 10.00 6.63 -28.38
C ASN A 111 10.35 7.50 -27.22
N LYS A 112 11.50 7.27 -26.68
CA LYS A 112 11.92 8.00 -25.53
C LYS A 112 11.92 9.49 -25.66
N VAL A 113 12.32 9.97 -26.80
CA VAL A 113 12.40 11.40 -27.00
C VAL A 113 11.04 12.04 -26.92
N LYS A 114 10.10 11.47 -27.64
CA LYS A 114 8.75 11.94 -27.57
C LYS A 114 8.18 11.82 -26.20
N LEU A 115 8.44 10.69 -25.59
CA LEU A 115 7.92 10.45 -24.27
C LEU A 115 8.52 11.37 -23.26
N LYS A 116 9.75 11.76 -23.44
CA LYS A 116 10.34 12.70 -22.53
C LYS A 116 9.61 14.01 -22.53
N SER A 117 9.24 14.46 -23.68
CA SER A 117 8.46 15.67 -23.79
C SER A 117 7.15 15.53 -23.06
N ALA A 118 6.45 14.49 -23.38
CA ALA A 118 5.16 14.25 -22.78
C ALA A 118 5.30 14.04 -21.27
N PHE A 119 6.33 13.35 -20.90
CA PHE A 119 6.57 13.07 -19.51
C PHE A 119 6.82 14.35 -18.73
N ARG A 120 7.57 15.25 -19.28
CA ARG A 120 7.81 16.51 -18.60
C ARG A 120 6.56 17.34 -18.50
N ALA A 121 5.72 17.27 -19.49
CA ALA A 121 4.46 17.97 -19.45
C ALA A 121 3.55 17.38 -18.38
N GLN A 122 3.69 16.12 -18.14
CA GLN A 122 2.88 15.46 -17.14
C GLN A 122 3.47 15.54 -15.75
N GLY A 123 4.69 15.88 -15.68
CA GLY A 123 5.31 15.94 -14.37
C GLY A 123 6.43 14.97 -14.19
#